data_2ab35a8e4ee59009a2ad53047f2462be
#
_entry.id   2ab35a8e4ee59009a2ad53047f2462be
#
_cell.length_a   1.000
_cell.length_b   1.000
_cell.length_c   1.000
_cell.angle_alpha   90.00
_cell.angle_beta   90.00
_cell.angle_gamma   90.00
#
_symmetry.space_group_name_H-M   'P 1'
#
loop_
_entity.id
_entity.type
_entity.pdbx_description
1 polymer ?
#
loop_
_entity_poly.entity_id
_entity_poly.type
_entity_poly.pdbx_seq_one_letter_code
_entity_poly.pdbx_strand_id
1 'polypeptide(L)'
;MKVSIVVPCFNEEKTVPLFFDEVEKFKGAHEFEYLFIDDGSKDGTLAAIKKLASAYPYARFVSFSRNFGKEAALYAGLQASTGDLVTVMDVDLQDPPELLPEMINRITTSDIDCVGTRRSTREGEPAIRSFFAKKFYQLINKISDTEMVDGARDFRLMTRQMVDAVLELTEYNRFSKGLFSWVGFKTEYISYENRERVAGETSWSFWKLFNYSIDGIVNFSDAPLTIASFIGALSCVGSGIAILFIILRALLFGDPTSGWPSMVSIFLFIGGIQLLCLGIIGKYIGKIFLETKK
;
A
#
# COMPACT_ATOMS: atom_id res chain seq x y z
N MET A 1 -3.16 27.45 13.45
CA MET A 1 -2.40 26.47 12.65
C MET A 1 -3.16 26.17 11.38
N LYS A 2 -2.45 25.99 10.28
CA LYS A 2 -3.02 25.59 9.00
C LYS A 2 -2.98 24.06 8.85
N VAL A 3 -4.11 23.47 8.49
CA VAL A 3 -4.25 22.02 8.27
C VAL A 3 -4.63 21.77 6.83
N SER A 4 -3.78 21.06 6.08
CA SER A 4 -4.10 20.63 4.72
C SER A 4 -4.81 19.28 4.75
N ILE A 5 -5.94 19.19 4.06
CA ILE A 5 -6.77 17.98 3.94
C ILE A 5 -6.64 17.47 2.50
N VAL A 6 -5.88 16.40 2.32
CA VAL A 6 -5.64 15.75 1.02
C VAL A 6 -6.73 14.72 0.78
N VAL A 7 -7.47 14.90 -0.31
CA VAL A 7 -8.66 14.11 -0.64
C VAL A 7 -8.53 13.53 -2.05
N PRO A 8 -8.08 12.28 -2.21
CA PRO A 8 -8.09 11.61 -3.50
C PRO A 8 -9.53 11.29 -3.94
N CYS A 9 -9.86 11.61 -5.19
CA CYS A 9 -11.21 11.46 -5.75
C CYS A 9 -11.15 10.71 -7.08
N PHE A 10 -12.02 9.73 -7.28
CA PHE A 10 -12.21 9.04 -8.56
C PHE A 10 -13.64 8.56 -8.73
N ASN A 11 -14.43 9.23 -9.60
CA ASN A 11 -15.85 8.99 -9.80
C ASN A 11 -16.69 9.15 -8.51
N GLU A 12 -16.55 10.32 -7.89
CA GLU A 12 -17.11 10.67 -6.57
C GLU A 12 -17.96 11.95 -6.62
N GLU A 13 -18.68 12.17 -7.73
CA GLU A 13 -19.48 13.39 -7.98
C GLU A 13 -20.42 13.74 -6.82
N LYS A 14 -21.04 12.72 -6.22
CA LYS A 14 -22.04 12.90 -5.16
C LYS A 14 -21.42 13.05 -3.77
N THR A 15 -20.28 12.43 -3.55
CA THR A 15 -19.60 12.38 -2.24
C THR A 15 -18.76 13.61 -1.97
N VAL A 16 -18.13 14.22 -2.98
CA VAL A 16 -17.29 15.41 -2.83
C VAL A 16 -17.99 16.57 -2.07
N PRO A 17 -19.20 17.02 -2.44
CA PRO A 17 -19.87 18.09 -1.69
C PRO A 17 -20.26 17.64 -0.27
N LEU A 18 -20.71 16.42 -0.09
CA LEU A 18 -21.07 15.87 1.23
C LEU A 18 -19.87 15.81 2.16
N PHE A 19 -18.72 15.37 1.64
CA PHE A 19 -17.46 15.34 2.38
C PHE A 19 -17.04 16.74 2.84
N PHE A 20 -17.07 17.72 1.93
CA PHE A 20 -16.70 19.09 2.26
C PHE A 20 -17.58 19.66 3.38
N ASP A 21 -18.91 19.55 3.23
CA ASP A 21 -19.88 20.06 4.21
C ASP A 21 -19.72 19.36 5.57
N GLU A 22 -19.36 18.07 5.59
CA GLU A 22 -19.19 17.33 6.84
C GLU A 22 -17.90 17.73 7.55
N VAL A 23 -16.78 17.79 6.82
CA VAL A 23 -15.46 18.11 7.42
C VAL A 23 -15.40 19.56 7.92
N GLU A 24 -16.04 20.52 7.24
CA GLU A 24 -16.11 21.92 7.67
C GLU A 24 -16.68 22.09 9.09
N LYS A 25 -17.55 21.18 9.54
CA LYS A 25 -18.11 21.22 10.91
C LYS A 25 -17.07 21.08 12.01
N PHE A 26 -15.91 20.47 11.69
CA PHE A 26 -14.83 20.16 12.63
C PHE A 26 -13.63 21.11 12.53
N LYS A 27 -13.73 22.16 11.76
CA LYS A 27 -12.67 23.14 11.52
C LYS A 27 -12.19 23.85 12.80
N GLY A 28 -13.14 24.16 13.69
CA GLY A 28 -12.84 24.87 14.96
C GLY A 28 -12.12 26.19 14.73
N ALA A 29 -11.03 26.42 15.47
CA ALA A 29 -10.17 27.62 15.37
C ALA A 29 -9.02 27.48 14.36
N HIS A 30 -8.98 26.40 13.57
CA HIS A 30 -7.91 26.12 12.61
C HIS A 30 -8.26 26.62 11.21
N GLU A 31 -7.24 26.89 10.42
CA GLU A 31 -7.39 27.19 9.00
C GLU A 31 -7.31 25.88 8.21
N PHE A 32 -8.40 25.51 7.53
CA PHE A 32 -8.39 24.33 6.66
C PHE A 32 -8.07 24.73 5.22
N GLU A 33 -7.19 23.94 4.59
CA GLU A 33 -6.92 23.94 3.15
C GLU A 33 -7.33 22.58 2.59
N TYR A 34 -8.28 22.55 1.67
CA TYR A 34 -8.69 21.33 0.98
C TYR A 34 -7.92 21.17 -0.31
N LEU A 35 -7.41 19.96 -0.54
CA LEU A 35 -6.70 19.58 -1.75
C LEU A 35 -7.38 18.35 -2.35
N PHE A 36 -8.35 18.61 -3.23
CA PHE A 36 -9.03 17.55 -3.97
C PHE A 36 -8.18 17.11 -5.14
N ILE A 37 -7.86 15.82 -5.21
CA ILE A 37 -7.05 15.27 -6.30
C ILE A 37 -7.94 14.38 -7.16
N ASP A 38 -8.37 14.91 -8.31
CA ASP A 38 -9.18 14.17 -9.28
C ASP A 38 -8.28 13.24 -10.10
N ASP A 39 -8.38 11.96 -9.85
CA ASP A 39 -7.60 10.90 -10.52
C ASP A 39 -8.20 10.52 -11.89
N GLY A 40 -8.49 11.53 -12.73
CA GLY A 40 -9.01 11.33 -14.08
C GLY A 40 -10.42 10.75 -14.11
N SER A 41 -11.32 11.30 -13.30
CA SER A 41 -12.74 10.90 -13.24
C SER A 41 -13.45 11.06 -14.59
N LYS A 42 -14.47 10.22 -14.82
CA LYS A 42 -15.27 10.23 -16.06
C LYS A 42 -16.70 10.72 -15.84
N ASP A 43 -17.07 10.97 -14.58
CA ASP A 43 -18.37 11.52 -14.16
C ASP A 43 -18.28 13.03 -13.87
N GLY A 44 -19.23 13.59 -13.13
CA GLY A 44 -19.25 15.01 -12.73
C GLY A 44 -18.29 15.39 -11.61
N THR A 45 -17.42 14.50 -11.12
CA THR A 45 -16.50 14.76 -9.99
C THR A 45 -15.69 16.04 -10.16
N LEU A 46 -15.00 16.21 -11.30
CA LEU A 46 -14.19 17.40 -11.57
C LEU A 46 -15.04 18.68 -11.59
N ALA A 47 -16.26 18.61 -12.11
CA ALA A 47 -17.19 19.75 -12.11
C ALA A 47 -17.62 20.14 -10.69
N ALA A 48 -17.90 19.14 -9.83
CA ALA A 48 -18.24 19.36 -8.42
C ALA A 48 -17.05 20.00 -7.66
N ILE A 49 -15.84 19.51 -7.87
CA ILE A 49 -14.62 20.06 -7.26
C ILE A 49 -14.37 21.51 -7.72
N LYS A 50 -14.48 21.81 -9.01
CA LYS A 50 -14.33 23.17 -9.54
C LYS A 50 -15.36 24.14 -8.97
N LYS A 51 -16.59 23.68 -8.75
CA LYS A 51 -17.64 24.48 -8.12
C LYS A 51 -17.24 24.86 -6.68
N LEU A 52 -16.75 23.89 -5.89
CA LEU A 52 -16.23 24.16 -4.53
C LEU A 52 -15.05 25.12 -4.55
N ALA A 53 -14.06 24.92 -5.42
CA ALA A 53 -12.89 25.79 -5.53
C ALA A 53 -13.25 27.23 -5.95
N SER A 54 -14.34 27.39 -6.73
CA SER A 54 -14.81 28.73 -7.09
C SER A 54 -15.54 29.44 -5.94
N ALA A 55 -16.18 28.68 -5.05
CA ALA A 55 -16.92 29.20 -3.90
C ALA A 55 -16.03 29.46 -2.69
N TYR A 56 -14.98 28.64 -2.52
CA TYR A 56 -14.12 28.66 -1.34
C TYR A 56 -12.64 28.78 -1.75
N PRO A 57 -11.96 29.92 -1.51
CA PRO A 57 -10.55 30.14 -1.92
C PRO A 57 -9.55 29.15 -1.29
N TYR A 58 -9.92 28.51 -0.19
CA TYR A 58 -9.11 27.50 0.50
C TYR A 58 -9.38 26.06 0.01
N ALA A 59 -10.30 25.88 -0.95
CA ALA A 59 -10.49 24.63 -1.65
C ALA A 59 -9.73 24.66 -2.98
N ARG A 60 -8.67 23.89 -3.07
CA ARG A 60 -7.79 23.77 -4.24
C ARG A 60 -7.92 22.39 -4.86
N PHE A 61 -7.50 22.23 -6.09
CA PHE A 61 -7.51 20.93 -6.73
C PHE A 61 -6.35 20.70 -7.70
N VAL A 62 -6.05 19.42 -7.91
CA VAL A 62 -5.21 18.91 -9.00
C VAL A 62 -6.06 17.91 -9.78
N SER A 63 -6.02 17.93 -11.10
CA SER A 63 -6.73 16.98 -11.95
C SER A 63 -5.76 16.29 -12.89
N PHE A 64 -5.79 14.97 -12.88
CA PHE A 64 -4.95 14.14 -13.73
C PHE A 64 -5.58 13.92 -15.10
N SER A 65 -4.75 13.76 -16.12
CA SER A 65 -5.17 13.50 -17.50
C SER A 65 -5.81 12.11 -17.69
N ARG A 66 -5.54 11.17 -16.80
CA ARG A 66 -6.13 9.82 -16.72
C ARG A 66 -6.01 9.28 -15.31
N ASN A 67 -6.62 8.13 -15.05
CA ASN A 67 -6.44 7.42 -13.79
C ASN A 67 -4.99 6.89 -13.67
N PHE A 68 -4.28 7.37 -12.64
CA PHE A 68 -2.94 6.93 -12.23
C PHE A 68 -2.95 6.13 -10.94
N GLY A 69 -4.10 6.07 -10.25
CA GLY A 69 -4.31 5.34 -9.01
C GLY A 69 -4.19 6.19 -7.75
N LYS A 70 -4.78 5.68 -6.68
CA LYS A 70 -4.86 6.37 -5.37
C LYS A 70 -3.50 6.82 -4.85
N GLU A 71 -2.46 6.00 -5.00
CA GLU A 71 -1.10 6.30 -4.51
C GLU A 71 -0.51 7.55 -5.19
N ALA A 72 -0.71 7.69 -6.50
CA ALA A 72 -0.29 8.89 -7.23
C ALA A 72 -1.07 10.14 -6.79
N ALA A 73 -2.38 9.99 -6.55
CA ALA A 73 -3.21 11.08 -6.06
C ALA A 73 -2.79 11.52 -4.65
N LEU A 74 -2.48 10.58 -3.76
CA LEU A 74 -1.94 10.88 -2.43
C LEU A 74 -0.63 11.66 -2.52
N TYR A 75 0.31 11.20 -3.34
CA TYR A 75 1.59 11.86 -3.53
C TYR A 75 1.43 13.30 -4.04
N ALA A 76 0.63 13.51 -5.08
CA ALA A 76 0.38 14.85 -5.62
C ALA A 76 -0.30 15.77 -4.60
N GLY A 77 -1.21 15.24 -3.79
CA GLY A 77 -1.86 16.00 -2.72
C GLY A 77 -0.91 16.39 -1.60
N LEU A 78 -0.06 15.47 -1.15
CA LEU A 78 0.99 15.76 -0.16
C LEU A 78 1.96 16.82 -0.70
N GLN A 79 2.38 16.72 -1.97
CA GLN A 79 3.27 17.68 -2.62
C GLN A 79 2.66 19.08 -2.76
N ALA A 80 1.35 19.16 -3.02
CA ALA A 80 0.63 20.43 -3.14
C ALA A 80 0.22 21.05 -1.80
N SER A 81 0.34 20.31 -0.69
CA SER A 81 -0.06 20.74 0.64
C SER A 81 0.88 21.78 1.22
N THR A 82 0.32 22.78 1.92
CA THR A 82 1.08 23.90 2.49
C THR A 82 0.84 24.12 3.99
N GLY A 83 0.01 23.28 4.62
CA GLY A 83 -0.32 23.39 6.05
C GLY A 83 0.82 22.95 6.97
N ASP A 84 0.78 23.42 8.22
CA ASP A 84 1.67 23.00 9.30
C ASP A 84 1.46 21.52 9.64
N LEU A 85 0.19 21.09 9.53
CA LEU A 85 -0.26 19.72 9.63
C LEU A 85 -0.93 19.29 8.33
N VAL A 86 -0.80 18.01 7.98
CA VAL A 86 -1.41 17.46 6.77
C VAL A 86 -2.15 16.18 7.11
N THR A 87 -3.40 16.11 6.71
CA THR A 87 -4.20 14.89 6.82
C THR A 87 -4.57 14.34 5.46
N VAL A 88 -4.65 13.02 5.38
CA VAL A 88 -5.19 12.30 4.23
C VAL A 88 -6.54 11.72 4.63
N MET A 89 -7.57 11.95 3.84
CA MET A 89 -8.92 11.43 4.10
C MET A 89 -9.56 10.91 2.82
N ASP A 90 -10.21 9.75 2.91
CA ASP A 90 -11.03 9.24 1.81
C ASP A 90 -12.35 10.02 1.72
N VAL A 91 -12.77 10.34 0.51
CA VAL A 91 -13.97 11.17 0.26
C VAL A 91 -15.29 10.49 0.64
N ASP A 92 -15.29 9.17 0.88
CA ASP A 92 -16.48 8.34 1.12
C ASP A 92 -17.03 8.39 2.56
N LEU A 93 -16.42 9.20 3.43
CA LEU A 93 -16.80 9.39 4.84
C LEU A 93 -16.82 8.09 5.68
N GLN A 94 -16.12 7.04 5.24
CA GLN A 94 -15.89 5.87 6.08
C GLN A 94 -14.97 6.18 7.27
N ASP A 95 -14.09 7.14 7.08
CA ASP A 95 -13.19 7.66 8.11
C ASP A 95 -13.89 8.83 8.81
N PRO A 96 -14.09 8.78 10.15
CA PRO A 96 -14.91 9.74 10.86
C PRO A 96 -14.21 11.10 11.05
N PRO A 97 -14.71 12.20 10.40
CA PRO A 97 -14.08 13.53 10.49
C PRO A 97 -14.06 14.11 11.92
N GLU A 98 -14.96 13.66 12.78
CA GLU A 98 -14.99 14.07 14.21
C GLU A 98 -13.74 13.71 14.99
N LEU A 99 -12.88 12.84 14.46
CA LEU A 99 -11.57 12.54 15.07
C LEU A 99 -10.54 13.66 14.83
N LEU A 100 -10.72 14.52 13.83
CA LEU A 100 -9.76 15.58 13.51
C LEU A 100 -9.41 16.48 14.70
N PRO A 101 -10.35 17.00 15.51
CA PRO A 101 -10.01 17.81 16.67
C PRO A 101 -9.17 17.05 17.70
N GLU A 102 -9.45 15.77 17.94
CA GLU A 102 -8.67 14.94 18.84
C GLU A 102 -7.25 14.68 18.29
N MET A 103 -7.15 14.38 17.00
CA MET A 103 -5.85 14.17 16.32
C MET A 103 -4.99 15.42 16.38
N ILE A 104 -5.56 16.61 16.13
CA ILE A 104 -4.86 17.89 16.22
C ILE A 104 -4.41 18.15 17.67
N ASN A 105 -5.28 17.90 18.65
CA ASN A 105 -4.92 18.08 20.06
C ASN A 105 -3.76 17.15 20.44
N ARG A 106 -3.80 15.87 20.08
CA ARG A 106 -2.74 14.90 20.41
C ARG A 106 -1.40 15.31 19.81
N ILE A 107 -1.36 15.65 18.51
CA ILE A 107 -0.11 16.00 17.83
C ILE A 107 0.49 17.32 18.32
N THR A 108 -0.34 18.23 18.84
CA THR A 108 0.12 19.52 19.36
C THR A 108 0.53 19.49 20.83
N THR A 109 0.05 18.52 21.60
CA THR A 109 0.33 18.41 23.05
C THR A 109 1.32 17.31 23.41
N SER A 110 1.64 16.43 22.47
CA SER A 110 2.55 15.29 22.68
C SER A 110 3.74 15.38 21.73
N ASP A 111 4.83 14.67 22.06
CA ASP A 111 6.03 14.55 21.20
C ASP A 111 5.83 13.41 20.19
N ILE A 112 4.83 13.57 19.29
CA ILE A 112 4.49 12.64 18.23
C ILE A 112 4.39 13.38 16.89
N ASP A 113 4.70 12.68 15.81
CA ASP A 113 4.72 13.25 14.46
C ASP A 113 3.51 12.84 13.61
N CYS A 114 2.84 11.78 14.03
CA CYS A 114 1.69 11.25 13.31
C CYS A 114 0.63 10.70 14.27
N VAL A 115 -0.62 11.03 13.98
CA VAL A 115 -1.78 10.36 14.58
C VAL A 115 -2.50 9.62 13.45
N GLY A 116 -2.35 8.31 13.44
CA GLY A 116 -3.07 7.45 12.50
C GLY A 116 -4.40 6.96 13.05
N THR A 117 -5.24 6.45 12.19
CA THR A 117 -6.47 5.79 12.60
C THR A 117 -6.42 4.30 12.27
N ARG A 118 -7.09 3.48 13.08
CA ARG A 118 -7.27 2.06 12.81
C ARG A 118 -8.68 1.61 13.15
N ARG A 119 -9.18 0.67 12.38
CA ARG A 119 -10.46 0.02 12.72
C ARG A 119 -10.29 -0.90 13.92
N SER A 120 -11.18 -0.77 14.92
CA SER A 120 -11.21 -1.64 16.10
C SER A 120 -11.76 -3.03 15.78
N THR A 121 -12.72 -3.11 14.84
CA THR A 121 -13.37 -4.35 14.44
C THR A 121 -13.38 -4.51 12.91
N ARG A 122 -13.50 -5.74 12.44
CA ARG A 122 -13.70 -6.09 11.02
C ARG A 122 -15.15 -6.53 10.77
N GLU A 123 -16.09 -6.07 11.61
CA GLU A 123 -17.51 -6.36 11.42
C GLU A 123 -17.99 -5.83 10.07
N GLY A 124 -18.79 -6.66 9.37
CA GLY A 124 -19.24 -6.34 8.00
C GLY A 124 -18.30 -6.80 6.89
N GLU A 125 -17.07 -7.26 7.19
CA GLU A 125 -16.18 -7.87 6.16
C GLU A 125 -16.42 -9.38 6.04
N PRO A 126 -16.37 -9.95 4.81
CA PRO A 126 -16.40 -11.40 4.62
C PRO A 126 -15.29 -12.08 5.42
N ALA A 127 -15.60 -13.15 6.18
CA ALA A 127 -14.65 -13.85 7.04
C ALA A 127 -13.37 -14.30 6.31
N ILE A 128 -13.51 -14.73 5.05
CA ILE A 128 -12.40 -15.13 4.18
C ILE A 128 -11.45 -13.95 3.95
N ARG A 129 -11.97 -12.75 3.65
CA ARG A 129 -11.17 -11.54 3.42
C ARG A 129 -10.42 -11.12 4.68
N SER A 130 -11.08 -11.14 5.83
CA SER A 130 -10.48 -10.86 7.13
C SER A 130 -9.37 -11.84 7.48
N PHE A 131 -9.55 -13.14 7.20
CA PHE A 131 -8.52 -14.16 7.42
C PHE A 131 -7.28 -13.91 6.58
N PHE A 132 -7.43 -13.68 5.26
CA PHE A 132 -6.29 -13.40 4.38
C PHE A 132 -5.57 -12.09 4.74
N ALA A 133 -6.31 -11.05 5.10
CA ALA A 133 -5.71 -9.79 5.52
C ALA A 133 -4.87 -9.99 6.81
N LYS A 134 -5.40 -10.69 7.82
CA LYS A 134 -4.67 -11.00 9.06
C LYS A 134 -3.39 -11.81 8.78
N LYS A 135 -3.47 -12.81 7.90
CA LYS A 135 -2.31 -13.60 7.48
C LYS A 135 -1.28 -12.77 6.71
N PHE A 136 -1.73 -11.86 5.87
CA PHE A 136 -0.85 -10.92 5.17
C PHE A 136 -0.07 -10.05 6.16
N TYR A 137 -0.74 -9.40 7.13
CA TYR A 137 -0.04 -8.56 8.13
C TYR A 137 0.92 -9.38 9.00
N GLN A 138 0.54 -10.61 9.39
CA GLN A 138 1.45 -11.52 10.12
C GLN A 138 2.69 -11.87 9.30
N LEU A 139 2.52 -12.12 8.00
CA LEU A 139 3.62 -12.47 7.10
C LEU A 139 4.52 -11.26 6.85
N ILE A 140 3.96 -10.12 6.46
CA ILE A 140 4.75 -8.94 6.09
C ILE A 140 5.55 -8.43 7.29
N ASN A 141 5.00 -8.41 8.50
CA ASN A 141 5.70 -8.01 9.71
C ASN A 141 6.79 -8.99 10.15
N LYS A 142 6.77 -10.23 9.63
CA LYS A 142 7.83 -11.21 9.88
C LYS A 142 8.99 -11.11 8.89
N ILE A 143 8.71 -10.65 7.66
CA ILE A 143 9.67 -10.65 6.54
C ILE A 143 10.12 -9.25 6.13
N SER A 144 9.54 -8.21 6.69
CA SER A 144 9.86 -6.80 6.45
C SER A 144 10.49 -6.19 7.69
N ASP A 145 11.44 -5.29 7.50
CA ASP A 145 12.02 -4.46 8.57
C ASP A 145 11.07 -3.34 9.03
N THR A 146 9.94 -3.18 8.34
CA THR A 146 8.95 -2.13 8.63
C THR A 146 7.70 -2.74 9.25
N GLU A 147 7.34 -2.30 10.46
CA GLU A 147 6.13 -2.75 11.13
C GLU A 147 4.89 -2.10 10.51
N MET A 148 3.98 -2.93 10.00
CA MET A 148 2.70 -2.51 9.45
C MET A 148 1.58 -2.84 10.43
N VAL A 149 0.86 -1.80 10.88
CA VAL A 149 -0.23 -1.97 11.84
C VAL A 149 -1.48 -2.53 11.15
N ASP A 150 -1.97 -3.67 11.66
CA ASP A 150 -3.21 -4.28 11.14
C ASP A 150 -4.41 -3.35 11.41
N GLY A 151 -5.26 -3.19 10.37
CA GLY A 151 -6.41 -2.30 10.43
C GLY A 151 -6.09 -0.82 10.26
N ALA A 152 -4.81 -0.42 10.11
CA ALA A 152 -4.44 0.96 9.84
C ALA A 152 -5.10 1.48 8.55
N ARG A 153 -5.62 2.71 8.64
CA ARG A 153 -6.27 3.43 7.54
C ARG A 153 -5.32 4.45 6.94
N ASP A 154 -5.70 4.96 5.78
CA ASP A 154 -4.98 6.07 5.17
C ASP A 154 -5.27 7.39 5.90
N PHE A 155 -6.40 7.49 6.61
CA PHE A 155 -6.75 8.62 7.45
C PHE A 155 -5.75 8.76 8.59
N ARG A 156 -4.91 9.78 8.47
CA ARG A 156 -3.87 10.14 9.42
C ARG A 156 -3.58 11.63 9.37
N LEU A 157 -3.15 12.18 10.48
CA LEU A 157 -2.66 13.56 10.60
C LEU A 157 -1.16 13.51 10.84
N MET A 158 -0.39 14.25 10.07
CA MET A 158 1.07 14.25 10.06
C MET A 158 1.62 15.65 10.25
N THR A 159 2.78 15.77 10.91
CA THR A 159 3.56 17.00 10.90
C THR A 159 4.12 17.28 9.51
N ARG A 160 4.42 18.54 9.22
CA ARG A 160 5.08 18.95 7.97
C ARG A 160 6.41 18.21 7.78
N GLN A 161 7.19 18.05 8.86
CA GLN A 161 8.47 17.34 8.82
C GLN A 161 8.31 15.90 8.35
N MET A 162 7.29 15.17 8.84
CA MET A 162 7.02 13.80 8.37
C MET A 162 6.59 13.78 6.90
N VAL A 163 5.74 14.72 6.48
CA VAL A 163 5.30 14.82 5.08
C VAL A 163 6.48 15.08 4.15
N ASP A 164 7.37 16.00 4.51
CA ASP A 164 8.55 16.31 3.70
C ASP A 164 9.45 15.08 3.56
N ALA A 165 9.69 14.31 4.64
CA ALA A 165 10.44 13.06 4.59
C ALA A 165 9.75 12.00 3.70
N VAL A 166 8.42 11.89 3.74
CA VAL A 166 7.66 10.99 2.84
C VAL A 166 7.77 11.43 1.38
N LEU A 167 7.87 12.73 1.11
CA LEU A 167 8.03 13.28 -0.25
C LEU A 167 9.43 13.08 -0.83
N GLU A 168 10.46 12.90 0.01
CA GLU A 168 11.81 12.51 -0.45
C GLU A 168 11.82 11.10 -1.08
N LEU A 169 10.86 10.24 -0.69
CA LEU A 169 10.67 8.92 -1.28
C LEU A 169 9.87 9.07 -2.59
N THR A 170 10.59 9.13 -3.71
CA THR A 170 10.02 9.42 -5.05
C THR A 170 9.65 8.18 -5.85
N GLU A 171 9.48 7.03 -5.20
CA GLU A 171 9.17 5.75 -5.85
C GLU A 171 7.89 5.84 -6.69
N TYR A 172 7.95 5.27 -7.89
CA TYR A 172 6.77 5.11 -8.75
C TYR A 172 5.78 4.07 -8.18
N ASN A 173 6.33 2.96 -7.66
CA ASN A 173 5.55 1.86 -7.09
C ASN A 173 5.29 2.10 -5.60
N ARG A 174 4.58 3.18 -5.28
CA ARG A 174 4.27 3.54 -3.90
C ARG A 174 3.34 2.53 -3.23
N PHE A 175 3.57 2.33 -1.95
CA PHE A 175 2.69 1.61 -1.04
C PHE A 175 2.62 2.44 0.26
N SER A 176 1.73 3.42 0.28
CA SER A 176 1.69 4.47 1.31
C SER A 176 1.69 3.93 2.73
N LYS A 177 0.97 2.83 3.01
CA LYS A 177 0.96 2.21 4.35
C LYS A 177 2.33 1.78 4.83
N GLY A 178 3.18 1.29 3.93
CA GLY A 178 4.57 0.95 4.23
C GLY A 178 5.45 2.19 4.32
N LEU A 179 5.31 3.14 3.38
CA LEU A 179 6.12 4.37 3.34
C LEU A 179 5.98 5.20 4.62
N PHE A 180 4.76 5.35 5.14
CA PHE A 180 4.51 6.07 6.39
C PHE A 180 5.16 5.42 7.61
N SER A 181 5.31 4.10 7.63
CA SER A 181 6.04 3.40 8.69
C SER A 181 7.56 3.41 8.43
N TRP A 182 7.97 3.34 7.16
CA TRP A 182 9.37 3.30 6.75
C TRP A 182 10.17 4.54 7.17
N VAL A 183 9.56 5.73 7.11
CA VAL A 183 10.22 6.98 7.52
C VAL A 183 10.51 7.07 9.03
N GLY A 184 9.98 6.16 9.85
CA GLY A 184 10.39 5.95 11.25
C GLY A 184 9.92 7.02 12.25
N PHE A 185 8.96 7.87 11.89
CA PHE A 185 8.42 8.90 12.78
C PHE A 185 7.50 8.32 13.86
N LYS A 186 7.43 8.98 15.01
CA LYS A 186 6.60 8.56 16.14
C LYS A 186 5.11 8.64 15.78
N THR A 187 4.45 7.50 15.73
CA THR A 187 3.04 7.38 15.33
C THR A 187 2.20 6.79 16.45
N GLU A 188 1.12 7.47 16.81
CA GLU A 188 0.04 6.94 17.66
C GLU A 188 -1.19 6.59 16.83
N TYR A 189 -2.03 5.67 17.33
CA TYR A 189 -3.24 5.24 16.62
C TYR A 189 -4.49 5.45 17.48
N ILE A 190 -5.51 6.07 16.87
CA ILE A 190 -6.86 6.14 17.42
C ILE A 190 -7.69 5.01 16.81
N SER A 191 -8.30 4.20 17.66
CA SER A 191 -9.18 3.12 17.22
C SER A 191 -10.62 3.64 17.11
N TYR A 192 -11.32 3.27 16.01
CA TYR A 192 -12.72 3.61 15.82
C TYR A 192 -13.50 2.43 15.22
N GLU A 193 -14.82 2.45 15.38
CA GLU A 193 -15.72 1.44 14.81
C GLU A 193 -15.93 1.67 13.31
N ASN A 194 -16.02 0.57 12.56
CA ASN A 194 -16.22 0.63 11.11
C ASN A 194 -17.54 1.32 10.75
N ARG A 195 -17.51 2.25 9.79
CA ARG A 195 -18.69 2.91 9.24
C ARG A 195 -18.95 2.44 7.81
N GLU A 196 -20.22 2.37 7.45
CA GLU A 196 -20.63 2.15 6.07
C GLU A 196 -20.37 3.39 5.21
N ARG A 197 -20.14 3.18 3.94
CA ARG A 197 -19.99 4.28 2.97
C ARG A 197 -21.29 5.05 2.86
N VAL A 198 -21.20 6.37 2.79
CA VAL A 198 -22.36 7.25 2.57
C VAL A 198 -22.88 7.10 1.14
N ALA A 199 -21.99 6.87 0.15
CA ALA A 199 -22.32 6.63 -1.25
C ALA A 199 -21.14 5.93 -1.97
N GLY A 200 -21.37 5.45 -3.21
CA GLY A 200 -20.36 4.80 -4.05
C GLY A 200 -20.24 3.28 -3.84
N GLU A 201 -19.54 2.62 -4.77
CA GLU A 201 -19.28 1.17 -4.73
C GLU A 201 -17.79 0.88 -4.54
N THR A 202 -17.46 -0.29 -3.95
CA THR A 202 -16.07 -0.70 -3.80
C THR A 202 -15.48 -1.12 -5.15
N SER A 203 -14.37 -0.51 -5.56
CA SER A 203 -13.64 -0.85 -6.77
C SER A 203 -12.65 -2.02 -6.59
N TRP A 204 -12.52 -2.56 -5.37
CA TRP A 204 -11.53 -3.58 -5.02
C TRP A 204 -12.07 -4.99 -5.20
N SER A 205 -11.57 -5.71 -6.22
CA SER A 205 -11.78 -7.15 -6.39
C SER A 205 -10.75 -7.95 -5.59
N PHE A 206 -11.02 -9.26 -5.38
CA PHE A 206 -10.07 -10.16 -4.73
C PHE A 206 -8.69 -10.17 -5.41
N TRP A 207 -8.63 -10.23 -6.74
CA TRP A 207 -7.37 -10.21 -7.49
C TRP A 207 -6.60 -8.89 -7.38
N LYS A 208 -7.31 -7.76 -7.30
CA LYS A 208 -6.66 -6.46 -7.06
C LYS A 208 -6.04 -6.42 -5.66
N LEU A 209 -6.73 -6.92 -4.64
CA LEU A 209 -6.20 -7.00 -3.27
C LEU A 209 -5.01 -7.96 -3.18
N PHE A 210 -5.07 -9.11 -3.85
CA PHE A 210 -3.98 -10.07 -3.89
C PHE A 210 -2.73 -9.47 -4.55
N ASN A 211 -2.87 -8.84 -5.72
CA ASN A 211 -1.76 -8.17 -6.39
C ASN A 211 -1.17 -7.03 -5.54
N TYR A 212 -2.02 -6.22 -4.91
CA TYR A 212 -1.60 -5.16 -4.01
C TYR A 212 -0.80 -5.71 -2.80
N SER A 213 -1.22 -6.85 -2.26
CA SER A 213 -0.48 -7.54 -1.19
C SER A 213 0.90 -8.03 -1.65
N ILE A 214 0.99 -8.60 -2.85
CA ILE A 214 2.28 -9.01 -3.44
C ILE A 214 3.17 -7.79 -3.69
N ASP A 215 2.59 -6.68 -4.16
CA ASP A 215 3.33 -5.44 -4.37
C ASP A 215 3.88 -4.88 -3.05
N GLY A 216 3.10 -4.95 -1.97
CA GLY A 216 3.58 -4.62 -0.62
C GLY A 216 4.77 -5.47 -0.17
N ILE A 217 4.71 -6.81 -0.38
CA ILE A 217 5.82 -7.71 -0.05
C ILE A 217 7.08 -7.36 -0.87
N VAL A 218 6.94 -7.18 -2.17
CA VAL A 218 8.09 -6.91 -3.07
C VAL A 218 8.72 -5.55 -2.78
N ASN A 219 7.94 -4.55 -2.37
CA ASN A 219 8.46 -3.21 -2.09
C ASN A 219 9.19 -3.11 -0.73
N PHE A 220 8.81 -3.93 0.25
CA PHE A 220 9.32 -3.82 1.63
C PHE A 220 10.03 -5.08 2.15
N SER A 221 10.36 -6.05 1.28
CA SER A 221 11.04 -7.27 1.68
C SER A 221 11.82 -7.89 0.54
N ASP A 222 13.02 -8.37 0.83
CA ASP A 222 13.85 -9.20 -0.04
C ASP A 222 13.62 -10.71 0.20
N ALA A 223 12.76 -11.07 1.16
CA ALA A 223 12.49 -12.47 1.51
C ALA A 223 12.13 -13.36 0.31
N PRO A 224 11.34 -12.95 -0.70
CA PRO A 224 11.11 -13.76 -1.88
C PRO A 224 12.39 -14.07 -2.67
N LEU A 225 13.35 -13.12 -2.75
CA LEU A 225 14.65 -13.33 -3.40
C LEU A 225 15.52 -14.27 -2.58
N THR A 226 15.55 -14.08 -1.27
CA THR A 226 16.30 -14.93 -0.32
C THR A 226 15.78 -16.37 -0.37
N ILE A 227 14.45 -16.58 -0.39
CA ILE A 227 13.84 -17.91 -0.54
C ILE A 227 14.23 -18.54 -1.88
N ALA A 228 14.17 -17.79 -2.99
CA ALA A 228 14.57 -18.28 -4.30
C ALA A 228 16.03 -18.70 -4.33
N SER A 229 16.92 -17.90 -3.73
CA SER A 229 18.34 -18.19 -3.61
C SER A 229 18.61 -19.44 -2.75
N PHE A 230 17.90 -19.58 -1.62
CA PHE A 230 17.99 -20.74 -0.75
C PHE A 230 17.54 -22.04 -1.44
N ILE A 231 16.40 -22.00 -2.16
CA ILE A 231 15.91 -23.13 -2.96
C ILE A 231 16.93 -23.50 -4.03
N GLY A 232 17.52 -22.53 -4.72
CA GLY A 232 18.58 -22.74 -5.71
C GLY A 232 19.81 -23.42 -5.09
N ALA A 233 20.30 -22.93 -3.96
CA ALA A 233 21.44 -23.51 -3.25
C ALA A 233 21.15 -24.96 -2.79
N LEU A 234 19.95 -25.20 -2.21
CA LEU A 234 19.54 -26.54 -1.79
C LEU A 234 19.45 -27.50 -2.99
N SER A 235 18.94 -27.04 -4.12
CA SER A 235 18.87 -27.82 -5.37
C SER A 235 20.27 -28.16 -5.90
N CYS A 236 21.23 -27.23 -5.84
CA CYS A 236 22.62 -27.48 -6.23
C CYS A 236 23.28 -28.53 -5.33
N VAL A 237 23.11 -28.43 -4.02
CA VAL A 237 23.65 -29.43 -3.07
C VAL A 237 23.00 -30.80 -3.29
N GLY A 238 21.68 -30.84 -3.44
CA GLY A 238 20.92 -32.07 -3.69
C GLY A 238 21.33 -32.74 -5.01
N SER A 239 21.49 -31.97 -6.08
CA SER A 239 21.97 -32.52 -7.37
C SER A 239 23.40 -33.02 -7.31
N GLY A 240 24.29 -32.33 -6.57
CA GLY A 240 25.67 -32.80 -6.35
C GLY A 240 25.70 -34.14 -5.64
N ILE A 241 24.93 -34.33 -4.58
CA ILE A 241 24.78 -35.61 -3.86
C ILE A 241 24.21 -36.70 -4.79
N ALA A 242 23.16 -36.37 -5.57
CA ALA A 242 22.55 -37.31 -6.50
C ALA A 242 23.54 -37.77 -7.59
N ILE A 243 24.33 -36.86 -8.15
CA ILE A 243 25.36 -37.17 -9.15
C ILE A 243 26.39 -38.09 -8.53
N LEU A 244 26.89 -37.79 -7.35
CA LEU A 244 27.87 -38.61 -6.65
C LEU A 244 27.31 -40.03 -6.40
N PHE A 245 26.06 -40.13 -5.95
CA PHE A 245 25.40 -41.41 -5.73
C PHE A 245 25.28 -42.22 -7.04
N ILE A 246 24.88 -41.57 -8.14
CA ILE A 246 24.75 -42.23 -9.46
C ILE A 246 26.13 -42.77 -9.92
N ILE A 247 27.18 -41.96 -9.80
CA ILE A 247 28.56 -42.38 -10.19
C ILE A 247 29.00 -43.58 -9.38
N LEU A 248 28.87 -43.54 -8.04
CA LEU A 248 29.25 -44.61 -7.17
C LEU A 248 28.45 -45.90 -7.45
N ARG A 249 27.16 -45.79 -7.68
CA ARG A 249 26.30 -46.92 -8.04
C ARG A 249 26.70 -47.54 -9.38
N ALA A 250 26.96 -46.70 -10.40
CA ALA A 250 27.36 -47.20 -11.74
C ALA A 250 28.71 -47.94 -11.68
N LEU A 251 29.65 -47.45 -10.85
CA LEU A 251 30.97 -48.10 -10.66
C LEU A 251 30.88 -49.44 -9.94
N LEU A 252 29.96 -49.57 -8.98
CA LEU A 252 29.85 -50.77 -8.12
C LEU A 252 28.94 -51.84 -8.71
N PHE A 253 27.88 -51.49 -9.43
CA PHE A 253 26.80 -52.41 -9.84
C PHE A 253 26.53 -52.42 -11.32
N GLY A 254 27.26 -51.62 -12.13
CA GLY A 254 26.96 -51.41 -13.55
C GLY A 254 25.73 -50.53 -13.81
N ASP A 255 25.48 -50.19 -15.05
CA ASP A 255 24.38 -49.26 -15.43
C ASP A 255 23.26 -50.04 -16.15
N PRO A 256 22.14 -50.37 -15.50
CA PRO A 256 20.96 -50.84 -16.20
C PRO A 256 20.19 -49.63 -16.78
N THR A 257 20.04 -49.58 -18.07
CA THR A 257 19.45 -48.51 -18.91
C THR A 257 17.98 -48.14 -18.62
N SER A 258 17.46 -48.36 -17.42
CA SER A 258 16.03 -48.20 -17.06
C SER A 258 15.68 -46.82 -16.39
N GLY A 259 16.55 -45.82 -16.46
CA GLY A 259 16.41 -44.55 -15.74
C GLY A 259 15.72 -43.40 -16.49
N TRP A 260 15.24 -43.57 -17.72
CA TRP A 260 14.73 -42.47 -18.54
C TRP A 260 13.55 -41.69 -17.92
N PRO A 261 12.50 -42.33 -17.34
CA PRO A 261 11.39 -41.61 -16.71
C PRO A 261 11.82 -40.78 -15.50
N SER A 262 12.71 -41.33 -14.68
CA SER A 262 13.26 -40.63 -13.49
C SER A 262 14.10 -39.41 -13.90
N MET A 263 14.93 -39.54 -14.92
CA MET A 263 15.74 -38.44 -15.46
C MET A 263 14.88 -37.30 -16.01
N VAL A 264 13.84 -37.60 -16.79
CA VAL A 264 12.90 -36.60 -17.31
C VAL A 264 12.15 -35.90 -16.16
N SER A 265 11.69 -36.65 -15.18
CA SER A 265 10.98 -36.08 -14.02
C SER A 265 11.86 -35.12 -13.20
N ILE A 266 13.10 -35.50 -12.95
CA ILE A 266 14.09 -34.64 -12.25
C ILE A 266 14.41 -33.39 -13.08
N PHE A 267 14.61 -33.53 -14.39
CA PHE A 267 14.90 -32.43 -15.29
C PHE A 267 13.74 -31.40 -15.34
N LEU A 268 12.50 -31.87 -15.45
CA LEU A 268 11.31 -31.03 -15.45
C LEU A 268 11.12 -30.33 -14.09
N PHE A 269 11.38 -31.02 -12.99
CA PHE A 269 11.29 -30.45 -11.65
C PHE A 269 12.33 -29.32 -11.43
N ILE A 270 13.60 -29.57 -11.79
CA ILE A 270 14.66 -28.55 -11.69
C ILE A 270 14.37 -27.37 -12.62
N GLY A 271 13.94 -27.64 -13.86
CA GLY A 271 13.53 -26.62 -14.81
C GLY A 271 12.37 -25.76 -14.29
N GLY A 272 11.37 -26.39 -13.65
CA GLY A 272 10.27 -25.68 -13.00
C GLY A 272 10.72 -24.75 -11.87
N ILE A 273 11.63 -25.22 -11.00
CA ILE A 273 12.23 -24.40 -9.94
C ILE A 273 13.01 -23.21 -10.54
N GLN A 274 13.81 -23.45 -11.56
CA GLN A 274 14.57 -22.38 -12.23
C GLN A 274 13.65 -21.31 -12.81
N LEU A 275 12.59 -21.70 -13.50
CA LEU A 275 11.60 -20.76 -14.04
C LEU A 275 10.87 -19.98 -12.95
N LEU A 276 10.57 -20.61 -11.82
CA LEU A 276 9.98 -19.92 -10.65
C LEU A 276 10.93 -18.86 -10.09
N CYS A 277 12.20 -19.21 -9.88
CA CYS A 277 13.22 -18.28 -9.40
C CYS A 277 13.41 -17.11 -10.35
N LEU A 278 13.49 -17.38 -11.67
CA LEU A 278 13.57 -16.34 -12.69
C LEU A 278 12.33 -15.45 -12.71
N GLY A 279 11.14 -16.00 -12.49
CA GLY A 279 9.90 -15.25 -12.37
C GLY A 279 9.92 -14.28 -11.18
N ILE A 280 10.42 -14.71 -10.02
CA ILE A 280 10.59 -13.85 -8.83
C ILE A 280 11.58 -12.72 -9.14
N ILE A 281 12.76 -13.04 -9.64
CA ILE A 281 13.78 -12.03 -10.03
C ILE A 281 13.22 -11.07 -11.06
N GLY A 282 12.51 -11.58 -12.09
CA GLY A 282 11.88 -10.77 -13.12
C GLY A 282 10.87 -9.77 -12.56
N LYS A 283 10.15 -10.11 -11.48
CA LYS A 283 9.23 -9.19 -10.83
C LYS A 283 9.96 -8.01 -10.18
N TYR A 284 11.09 -8.25 -9.48
CA TYR A 284 11.92 -7.18 -8.90
C TYR A 284 12.55 -6.31 -9.99
N ILE A 285 13.11 -6.92 -11.04
CA ILE A 285 13.66 -6.17 -12.19
C ILE A 285 12.57 -5.32 -12.84
N GLY A 286 11.36 -5.86 -13.02
CA GLY A 286 10.22 -5.11 -13.55
C GLY A 286 9.86 -3.89 -12.71
N LYS A 287 9.94 -3.98 -11.37
CA LYS A 287 9.75 -2.84 -10.48
C LYS A 287 10.87 -1.81 -10.65
N ILE A 288 12.14 -2.22 -10.66
CA ILE A 288 13.29 -1.34 -10.90
C ILE A 288 13.15 -0.62 -12.25
N PHE A 289 12.72 -1.34 -13.30
CA PHE A 289 12.47 -0.73 -14.61
C PHE A 289 11.42 0.38 -14.55
N LEU A 290 10.33 0.20 -13.79
CA LEU A 290 9.32 1.23 -13.62
C LEU A 290 9.85 2.45 -12.86
N GLU A 291 10.74 2.25 -11.87
CA GLU A 291 11.39 3.34 -11.13
C GLU A 291 12.32 4.18 -12.02
N THR A 292 12.94 3.57 -13.04
CA THR A 292 13.82 4.29 -13.98
C THR A 292 13.06 5.05 -15.06
N LYS A 293 11.76 4.77 -15.23
CA LYS A 293 10.89 5.40 -16.23
C LYS A 293 10.22 6.64 -15.61
N LYS A 294 10.95 7.73 -15.60
CA LYS A 294 10.44 9.03 -15.16
C LYS A 294 9.46 9.65 -16.15
#